data_142befdce3f931686a4061265da4a0cb
#
_entry.id   142befdce3f931686a4061265da4a0cb
#
_cell.length_a   1.000
_cell.length_b   1.000
_cell.length_c   1.000
_cell.angle_alpha   90.00
_cell.angle_beta   90.00
_cell.angle_gamma   90.00
#
_symmetry.space_group_name_H-M   'P 1'
#
loop_
_entity.id
_entity.type
_entity.pdbx_description
1 polymer ?
#
loop_
_entity_poly.entity_id
_entity_poly.type
_entity_poly.pdbx_seq_one_letter_code
_entity_poly.pdbx_strand_id
1 'polypeptide(L)'
;MVPFADLWLRLKPGADVALLMGMMRVIVDEGLLDSEFIKERCENFDAFKESLKAFDIDSVERITGVAGEEVVSAARTYADNKPSTILYGAGFTQSSHGTDNVIAAANLAMLTGNIGKPSSGVNPLGGQNNVQ
;
A
#
# COMPACT_ATOMS: atom_id res chain seq x y z
N MET A 1 -9.48 2.18 -16.77
CA MET A 1 -9.39 2.75 -15.41
C MET A 1 -8.58 4.03 -15.38
N VAL A 2 -7.38 4.08 -15.99
CA VAL A 2 -6.49 5.27 -15.99
C VAL A 2 -7.19 6.61 -16.30
N PRO A 3 -8.11 6.72 -17.29
CA PRO A 3 -8.79 7.99 -17.59
C PRO A 3 -9.70 8.51 -16.46
N PHE A 4 -9.96 7.71 -15.43
CA PHE A 4 -10.81 8.06 -14.28
C PHE A 4 -10.02 8.14 -12.97
N ALA A 5 -8.68 8.02 -13.04
CA ALA A 5 -7.82 8.07 -11.87
C ALA A 5 -7.36 9.51 -11.63
N ASP A 6 -7.37 9.94 -10.37
CA ASP A 6 -6.79 11.21 -9.93
C ASP A 6 -5.25 11.16 -9.98
N LEU A 7 -4.68 9.98 -9.67
CA LEU A 7 -3.25 9.70 -9.75
C LEU A 7 -3.01 8.38 -10.48
N TRP A 8 -2.01 8.35 -11.33
CA TRP A 8 -1.57 7.15 -12.02
C TRP A 8 -0.08 6.92 -11.84
N LEU A 9 0.27 6.03 -10.93
CA LEU A 9 1.66 5.66 -10.66
C LEU A 9 2.08 4.52 -11.60
N ARG A 10 2.84 4.83 -12.62
CA ARG A 10 3.32 3.85 -13.61
C ARG A 10 4.63 3.22 -13.15
N LEU A 11 4.55 2.27 -12.22
CA LEU A 11 5.73 1.59 -11.70
C LEU A 11 6.29 0.52 -12.66
N LYS A 12 7.57 0.19 -12.49
CA LYS A 12 8.20 -0.94 -13.18
C LYS A 12 7.59 -2.26 -12.69
N PRO A 13 7.42 -3.26 -13.59
CA PRO A 13 6.93 -4.57 -13.17
C PRO A 13 7.77 -5.19 -12.03
N GLY A 14 7.09 -5.70 -11.00
CA GLY A 14 7.73 -6.31 -9.82
C GLY A 14 8.18 -5.33 -8.74
N ALA A 15 7.89 -4.03 -8.88
CA ALA A 15 8.25 -3.01 -7.90
C ALA A 15 7.11 -2.64 -6.93
N ASP A 16 6.04 -3.43 -6.90
CA ASP A 16 4.82 -3.17 -6.11
C ASP A 16 5.12 -3.05 -4.61
N VAL A 17 5.89 -3.98 -4.04
CA VAL A 17 6.29 -3.94 -2.62
C VAL A 17 7.03 -2.64 -2.31
N ALA A 18 7.99 -2.24 -3.15
CA ALA A 18 8.78 -1.04 -2.90
C ALA A 18 7.91 0.22 -2.91
N LEU A 19 6.93 0.31 -3.83
CA LEU A 19 5.98 1.41 -3.87
C LEU A 19 5.14 1.47 -2.59
N LEU A 20 4.55 0.35 -2.18
CA LEU A 20 3.70 0.28 -0.98
C LEU A 20 4.49 0.56 0.29
N MET A 21 5.72 0.04 0.42
CA MET A 21 6.60 0.32 1.55
C MET A 21 6.99 1.80 1.59
N GLY A 22 7.28 2.42 0.44
CA GLY A 22 7.52 3.86 0.33
C GLY A 22 6.33 4.70 0.77
N MET A 23 5.12 4.36 0.32
CA MET A 23 3.90 5.02 0.77
C MET A 23 3.71 4.89 2.28
N MET A 24 3.90 3.69 2.85
CA MET A 24 3.80 3.46 4.29
C MET A 24 4.88 4.22 5.07
N ARG A 25 6.09 4.36 4.50
CA ARG A 25 7.14 5.19 5.08
C ARG A 25 6.69 6.66 5.22
N VAL A 26 6.14 7.24 4.16
CA VAL A 26 5.60 8.61 4.16
C VAL A 26 4.49 8.76 5.20
N ILE A 27 3.55 7.82 5.25
CA ILE A 27 2.43 7.85 6.21
C ILE A 27 2.94 7.84 7.65
N VAL A 28 3.97 7.05 7.95
CA VAL A 28 4.58 7.00 9.30
C VAL A 28 5.34 8.28 9.62
N ASP A 29 6.16 8.77 8.69
CA ASP A 29 7.01 9.95 8.91
C ASP A 29 6.17 11.24 9.06
N GLU A 30 5.03 11.33 8.37
CA GLU A 30 4.11 12.46 8.43
C GLU A 30 3.02 12.31 9.51
N GLY A 31 3.00 11.19 10.23
CA GLY A 31 2.02 10.96 11.29
C GLY A 31 0.57 10.76 10.82
N LEU A 32 0.38 10.33 9.56
CA LEU A 32 -0.94 10.11 8.94
C LEU A 32 -1.56 8.75 9.29
N LEU A 33 -0.90 7.97 10.13
CA LEU A 33 -1.33 6.64 10.56
C LEU A 33 -2.51 6.69 11.54
N ASP A 34 -3.26 5.61 11.63
CA ASP A 34 -4.33 5.42 12.62
C ASP A 34 -3.75 4.80 13.90
N SER A 35 -3.26 5.65 14.80
CA SER A 35 -2.57 5.22 16.03
C SER A 35 -3.46 4.40 16.97
N GLU A 36 -4.76 4.69 17.02
CA GLU A 36 -5.72 3.96 17.85
C GLU A 36 -5.92 2.55 17.32
N PHE A 37 -6.19 2.43 16.02
CA PHE A 37 -6.32 1.13 15.36
C PHE A 37 -5.05 0.28 15.52
N ILE A 38 -3.86 0.87 15.33
CA ILE A 38 -2.59 0.16 15.46
C ILE A 38 -2.43 -0.37 16.89
N LYS A 39 -2.67 0.45 17.90
CA LYS A 39 -2.54 0.07 19.30
C LYS A 39 -3.48 -1.06 19.71
N GLU A 40 -4.70 -1.06 19.17
CA GLU A 40 -5.74 -2.03 19.54
C GLU A 40 -5.70 -3.33 18.73
N ARG A 41 -5.21 -3.27 17.49
CA ARG A 41 -5.42 -4.34 16.51
C ARG A 41 -4.15 -4.85 15.83
N CYS A 42 -3.01 -4.20 16.03
CA CYS A 42 -1.76 -4.58 15.37
C CYS A 42 -0.72 -5.02 16.39
N GLU A 43 0.13 -5.95 15.97
CA GLU A 43 1.29 -6.42 16.71
C GLU A 43 2.57 -6.06 15.96
N ASN A 44 3.70 -6.02 16.68
CA ASN A 44 5.04 -5.82 16.12
C ASN A 44 5.22 -4.51 15.32
N PHE A 45 4.47 -3.45 15.65
CA PHE A 45 4.53 -2.18 14.93
C PHE A 45 5.93 -1.56 14.94
N ASP A 46 6.67 -1.64 16.03
CA ASP A 46 8.02 -1.08 16.12
C ASP A 46 9.01 -1.79 15.17
N ALA A 47 8.94 -3.10 15.06
CA ALA A 47 9.74 -3.87 14.12
C ALA A 47 9.36 -3.55 12.66
N PHE A 48 8.07 -3.38 12.40
CA PHE A 48 7.58 -2.93 11.10
C PHE A 48 8.10 -1.54 10.74
N LYS A 49 8.00 -0.58 11.66
CA LYS A 49 8.53 0.79 11.49
C LYS A 49 10.03 0.79 11.19
N GLU A 50 10.79 -0.08 11.84
CA GLU A 50 12.22 -0.23 11.58
C GLU A 50 12.48 -0.72 10.15
N SER A 51 11.68 -1.68 9.65
CA SER A 51 11.80 -2.19 8.29
C SER A 51 11.55 -1.14 7.20
N LEU A 52 10.73 -0.12 7.49
CA LEU A 52 10.45 0.97 6.56
C LEU A 52 11.67 1.87 6.30
N LYS A 53 12.68 1.87 7.16
CA LYS A 53 13.89 2.72 7.00
C LYS A 53 14.67 2.43 5.72
N ALA A 54 14.56 1.21 5.19
CA ALA A 54 15.20 0.82 3.94
C ALA A 54 14.50 1.41 2.69
N PHE A 55 13.32 1.99 2.85
CA PHE A 55 12.47 2.49 1.76
C PHE A 55 12.34 4.03 1.81
N ASP A 56 13.48 4.72 1.82
CA ASP A 56 13.47 6.17 1.61
C ASP A 56 13.00 6.51 0.18
N ILE A 57 12.53 7.75 0.01
CA ILE A 57 11.89 8.18 -1.25
C ILE A 57 12.83 8.05 -2.44
N ASP A 58 14.10 8.37 -2.29
CA ASP A 58 15.09 8.27 -3.38
C ASP A 58 15.29 6.81 -3.82
N SER A 59 15.34 5.90 -2.84
CA SER A 59 15.43 4.46 -3.09
C SER A 59 14.17 3.93 -3.76
N VAL A 60 12.98 4.36 -3.31
CA VAL A 60 11.70 3.99 -3.90
C VAL A 60 11.60 4.48 -5.34
N GLU A 61 11.95 5.73 -5.62
CA GLU A 61 11.97 6.29 -6.98
C GLU A 61 12.91 5.49 -7.90
N ARG A 62 14.11 5.20 -7.45
CA ARG A 62 15.09 4.41 -8.23
C ARG A 62 14.58 3.00 -8.55
N ILE A 63 13.93 2.32 -7.60
CA ILE A 63 13.42 0.97 -7.75
C ILE A 63 12.17 0.98 -8.64
N THR A 64 11.21 1.83 -8.33
CA THR A 64 9.89 1.83 -8.96
C THR A 64 9.87 2.56 -10.30
N GLY A 65 10.70 3.58 -10.46
CA GLY A 65 10.67 4.52 -11.59
C GLY A 65 9.53 5.54 -11.49
N VAL A 66 8.85 5.61 -10.34
CA VAL A 66 7.81 6.61 -10.03
C VAL A 66 8.48 7.77 -9.32
N ALA A 67 8.20 9.01 -9.71
CA ALA A 67 8.77 10.18 -9.07
C ALA A 67 8.41 10.24 -7.58
N GLY A 68 9.37 10.61 -6.73
CA GLY A 68 9.19 10.61 -5.28
C GLY A 68 8.01 11.47 -4.84
N GLU A 69 7.80 12.62 -5.48
CA GLU A 69 6.65 13.51 -5.20
C GLU A 69 5.28 12.84 -5.52
N GLU A 70 5.23 11.98 -6.53
CA GLU A 70 4.01 11.22 -6.85
C GLU A 70 3.75 10.14 -5.79
N VAL A 71 4.80 9.47 -5.28
CA VAL A 71 4.68 8.52 -4.17
C VAL A 71 4.14 9.20 -2.91
N VAL A 72 4.68 10.38 -2.57
CA VAL A 72 4.23 11.19 -1.43
C VAL A 72 2.76 11.61 -1.63
N SER A 73 2.40 12.09 -2.81
CA SER A 73 1.04 12.49 -3.13
C SER A 73 0.05 11.33 -3.01
N ALA A 74 0.42 10.15 -3.50
CA ALA A 74 -0.41 8.94 -3.38
C ALA A 74 -0.58 8.49 -1.93
N ALA A 75 0.49 8.53 -1.14
CA ALA A 75 0.45 8.18 0.28
C ALA A 75 -0.51 9.09 1.06
N ARG A 76 -0.41 10.40 0.86
CA ARG A 76 -1.31 11.39 1.47
C ARG A 76 -2.75 11.21 1.01
N THR A 77 -2.96 11.07 -0.30
CA THR A 77 -4.31 10.86 -0.86
C THR A 77 -4.97 9.63 -0.26
N TYR A 78 -4.25 8.52 -0.13
CA TYR A 78 -4.79 7.29 0.47
C TYR A 78 -5.08 7.44 1.97
N ALA A 79 -4.20 8.10 2.71
CA ALA A 79 -4.33 8.27 4.15
C ALA A 79 -5.46 9.26 4.54
N ASP A 80 -5.66 10.31 3.75
CA ASP A 80 -6.62 11.39 4.04
C ASP A 80 -8.04 11.05 3.59
N ASN A 81 -8.20 10.20 2.57
CA ASN A 81 -9.52 9.83 2.04
C ASN A 81 -10.01 8.50 2.62
N LYS A 82 -10.68 8.56 3.74
CA LYS A 82 -11.24 7.38 4.43
C LYS A 82 -12.76 7.37 4.38
N PRO A 83 -13.41 6.21 4.23
CA PRO A 83 -12.83 4.88 4.10
C PRO A 83 -12.23 4.62 2.72
N SER A 84 -11.12 3.89 2.67
CA SER A 84 -10.43 3.53 1.43
C SER A 84 -10.34 2.01 1.26
N THR A 85 -10.40 1.56 0.00
CA THR A 85 -10.23 0.14 -0.35
C THR A 85 -9.07 -0.05 -1.32
N ILE A 86 -8.36 -1.16 -1.17
CA ILE A 86 -7.34 -1.60 -2.11
C ILE A 86 -7.95 -2.73 -2.94
N LEU A 87 -7.95 -2.57 -4.26
CA LEU A 87 -8.37 -3.60 -5.21
C LEU A 87 -7.15 -4.10 -5.97
N TYR A 88 -6.95 -5.41 -6.02
CA TYR A 88 -5.84 -6.00 -6.76
C TYR A 88 -6.27 -7.26 -7.52
N GLY A 89 -5.52 -7.63 -8.54
CA GLY A 89 -5.80 -8.79 -9.37
C GLY A 89 -4.56 -9.67 -9.59
N ALA A 90 -4.62 -10.54 -10.59
CA ALA A 90 -3.62 -11.55 -10.89
C ALA A 90 -2.21 -10.97 -11.11
N GLY A 91 -2.08 -9.80 -11.72
CA GLY A 91 -0.77 -9.15 -11.92
C GLY A 91 -0.02 -8.84 -10.64
N PHE A 92 -0.74 -8.62 -9.54
CA PHE A 92 -0.19 -8.36 -8.22
C PHE A 92 0.22 -9.65 -7.49
N THR A 93 -0.54 -10.74 -7.67
CA THR A 93 -0.35 -12.00 -6.94
C THR A 93 0.46 -13.03 -7.70
N GLN A 94 0.40 -13.05 -9.04
CA GLN A 94 1.11 -14.02 -9.87
C GLN A 94 2.53 -13.53 -10.23
N SER A 95 3.30 -13.19 -9.21
CA SER A 95 4.70 -12.77 -9.32
C SER A 95 5.55 -13.53 -8.30
N SER A 96 6.88 -13.47 -8.44
CA SER A 96 7.82 -14.05 -7.47
C SER A 96 7.66 -13.47 -6.06
N HIS A 97 7.09 -12.25 -5.95
CA HIS A 97 6.83 -11.53 -4.71
C HIS A 97 5.33 -11.41 -4.40
N GLY A 98 4.48 -12.26 -4.97
CA GLY A 98 3.03 -12.15 -4.84
C GLY A 98 2.54 -12.17 -3.38
N THR A 99 3.13 -13.01 -2.53
CA THR A 99 2.82 -13.03 -1.10
C THR A 99 3.21 -11.72 -0.42
N ASP A 100 4.41 -11.21 -0.69
CA ASP A 100 4.91 -9.96 -0.11
C ASP A 100 4.05 -8.76 -0.56
N ASN A 101 3.60 -8.75 -1.82
CA ASN A 101 2.68 -7.76 -2.34
C ASN A 101 1.38 -7.70 -1.51
N VAL A 102 0.76 -8.86 -1.28
CA VAL A 102 -0.49 -8.94 -0.50
C VAL A 102 -0.28 -8.53 0.95
N ILE A 103 0.82 -8.95 1.57
CA ILE A 103 1.19 -8.54 2.92
C ILE A 103 1.40 -7.02 2.99
N ALA A 104 2.10 -6.43 2.02
CA ALA A 104 2.33 -4.99 1.98
C ALA A 104 1.00 -4.21 1.81
N ALA A 105 0.09 -4.68 0.96
CA ALA A 105 -1.24 -4.08 0.81
C ALA A 105 -2.06 -4.17 2.11
N ALA A 106 -2.03 -5.32 2.80
CA ALA A 106 -2.70 -5.50 4.08
C ALA A 106 -2.10 -4.58 5.16
N ASN A 107 -0.77 -4.46 5.21
CA ASN A 107 -0.10 -3.56 6.15
C ASN A 107 -0.46 -2.09 5.90
N LEU A 108 -0.54 -1.66 4.63
CA LEU A 108 -0.96 -0.30 4.28
C LEU A 108 -2.40 -0.02 4.75
N ALA A 109 -3.31 -0.96 4.56
CA ALA A 109 -4.70 -0.82 5.02
C ALA A 109 -4.80 -0.81 6.55
N MET A 110 -4.03 -1.66 7.26
CA MET A 110 -3.97 -1.66 8.72
C MET A 110 -3.35 -0.37 9.27
N LEU A 111 -2.27 0.11 8.66
CA LEU A 111 -1.59 1.34 9.07
C LEU A 111 -2.52 2.55 9.09
N THR A 112 -3.48 2.59 8.18
CA THR A 112 -4.45 3.69 8.04
C THR A 112 -5.83 3.38 8.63
N GLY A 113 -6.01 2.21 9.28
CA GLY A 113 -7.28 1.79 9.88
C GLY A 113 -8.39 1.49 8.87
N ASN A 114 -8.02 1.14 7.62
CA ASN A 114 -8.94 0.78 6.55
C ASN A 114 -9.27 -0.72 6.53
N ILE A 115 -9.54 -1.30 7.70
CA ILE A 115 -9.93 -2.71 7.87
C ILE A 115 -11.15 -2.78 8.79
N GLY A 116 -12.09 -3.67 8.46
CA GLY A 116 -13.25 -3.96 9.31
C GLY A 116 -14.32 -2.85 9.36
N LYS A 117 -14.30 -1.94 8.40
CA LYS A 117 -15.28 -0.86 8.24
C LYS A 117 -16.00 -1.00 6.89
N PRO A 118 -17.25 -0.57 6.75
CA PRO A 118 -17.92 -0.51 5.45
C PRO A 118 -17.09 0.28 4.43
N SER A 119 -17.06 -0.20 3.19
CA SER A 119 -16.32 0.41 2.06
C SER A 119 -14.80 0.49 2.24
N SER A 120 -14.22 -0.31 3.14
CA SER A 120 -12.78 -0.40 3.32
C SER A 120 -12.29 -1.84 3.15
N GLY A 121 -10.97 -2.02 3.07
CA GLY A 121 -10.34 -3.33 3.05
C GLY A 121 -9.37 -3.55 1.91
N VAL A 122 -8.91 -4.80 1.81
CA VAL A 122 -7.97 -5.27 0.79
C VAL A 122 -8.66 -6.41 0.05
N ASN A 123 -9.03 -6.19 -1.20
CA ASN A 123 -10.00 -7.02 -1.91
C ASN A 123 -9.41 -7.57 -3.23
N PRO A 124 -9.20 -8.89 -3.33
CA PRO A 124 -8.78 -9.50 -4.58
C PRO A 124 -9.93 -9.50 -5.60
N LEU A 125 -9.65 -9.03 -6.81
CA LEU A 125 -10.53 -9.15 -7.97
C LEU A 125 -10.17 -10.43 -8.74
N GLY A 126 -10.68 -11.56 -8.27
CA GLY A 126 -10.35 -12.87 -8.81
C GLY A 126 -11.37 -13.34 -9.83
N GLY A 127 -11.13 -13.10 -11.13
CA GLY A 127 -11.95 -13.66 -12.20
C GLY A 127 -11.87 -15.19 -12.26
N GLN A 128 -10.73 -15.77 -11.94
CA GLN A 128 -10.48 -17.22 -11.98
C GLN A 128 -11.13 -17.98 -10.82
N ASN A 129 -11.43 -17.35 -9.71
CA ASN A 129 -12.01 -18.00 -8.54
C ASN A 129 -13.42 -18.57 -8.78
N ASN A 130 -14.08 -18.17 -9.86
CA ASN A 130 -15.42 -18.64 -10.23
C ASN A 130 -15.41 -19.72 -11.33
N VAL A 131 -14.24 -20.21 -11.71
CA VAL A 131 -14.08 -21.20 -12.80
C VAL A 131 -13.74 -22.60 -12.24
N GLN A 132 -13.65 -22.74 -10.95
CA GLN A 132 -13.39 -24.02 -10.26
C GLN A 132 -14.66 -24.63 -9.73
#